data_e32864d7aa34a4320fc66ca7f1e79122
#
_entry.id   e32864d7aa34a4320fc66ca7f1e79122
#
_cell.length_a   1.000
_cell.length_b   1.000
_cell.length_c   1.000
_cell.angle_alpha   90.00
_cell.angle_beta   90.00
_cell.angle_gamma   90.00
#
_symmetry.space_group_name_H-M   'P 1'
#
loop_
_entity.id
_entity.type
_entity.pdbx_description
1 polymer ?
#
loop_
_entity_poly.entity_id
_entity_poly.type
_entity_poly.pdbx_seq_one_letter_code
_entity_poly.pdbx_strand_id
1 'polypeptide(L)'
;MTEWVKKPEIVFARTTPAQKLQIVKACQNIGNVVGVTGDGVNDSPAIKQGDIGISMGISGSDVTKDAADMILLNDDFSSIVDGVEEGRKIFDNLKKTIVYLLTSNMTEIWPFIALVLLQIPLPLSNIFMLCICVGTDIYPALSLAYEEA
;
A
#
# COMPACT_ATOMS: atom_id res chain seq x y z
N MET A 1 -29.11 -6.76 3.31
CA MET A 1 -27.83 -6.14 3.70
C MET A 1 -27.33 -5.15 2.65
N THR A 2 -27.17 -5.54 1.41
CA THR A 2 -26.66 -4.70 0.29
C THR A 2 -27.44 -3.41 0.02
N GLU A 3 -28.73 -3.36 0.24
CA GLU A 3 -29.50 -2.10 0.08
C GLU A 3 -29.25 -1.08 1.22
N TRP A 4 -29.01 -1.57 2.43
CA TRP A 4 -28.72 -0.70 3.57
C TRP A 4 -27.33 -0.07 3.46
N VAL A 5 -26.35 -0.82 3.00
CA VAL A 5 -24.97 -0.39 2.85
C VAL A 5 -24.77 0.63 1.71
N LYS A 6 -25.75 0.79 0.80
CA LYS A 6 -25.72 1.84 -0.24
C LYS A 6 -25.97 3.25 0.31
N LYS A 7 -26.44 3.36 1.55
CA LYS A 7 -26.65 4.67 2.17
C LYS A 7 -25.29 5.27 2.57
N PRO A 8 -25.09 6.58 2.36
CA PRO A 8 -23.82 7.24 2.68
C PRO A 8 -23.48 7.21 4.17
N GLU A 9 -24.51 7.18 5.02
CA GLU A 9 -24.37 7.12 6.46
C GLU A 9 -25.36 6.11 7.03
N ILE A 10 -24.85 5.14 7.80
CA ILE A 10 -25.65 4.12 8.44
C ILE A 10 -25.01 3.68 9.75
N VAL A 11 -25.83 3.44 10.77
CA VAL A 11 -25.42 2.90 12.05
C VAL A 11 -26.02 1.52 12.25
N PHE A 12 -25.16 0.53 12.48
CA PHE A 12 -25.54 -0.81 12.89
C PHE A 12 -25.23 -0.97 14.38
N ALA A 13 -26.26 -1.09 15.22
CA ALA A 13 -26.08 -1.24 16.64
C ALA A 13 -26.22 -2.71 17.09
N ARG A 14 -25.47 -3.10 18.12
CA ARG A 14 -25.52 -4.43 18.77
C ARG A 14 -25.32 -5.60 17.78
N THR A 15 -24.33 -5.45 16.92
CA THR A 15 -23.98 -6.48 15.93
C THR A 15 -23.10 -7.57 16.56
N THR A 16 -23.32 -8.81 16.14
CA THR A 16 -22.44 -9.93 16.45
C THR A 16 -21.19 -9.91 15.56
N PRO A 17 -20.08 -10.60 15.94
CA PRO A 17 -18.88 -10.67 15.10
C PRO A 17 -19.16 -11.17 13.67
N ALA A 18 -20.04 -12.16 13.54
CA ALA A 18 -20.45 -12.68 12.24
C ALA A 18 -21.21 -11.64 11.39
N GLN A 19 -22.04 -10.81 12.03
CA GLN A 19 -22.75 -9.72 11.35
C GLN A 19 -21.79 -8.59 10.94
N LYS A 20 -20.80 -8.23 11.77
CA LYS A 20 -19.76 -7.28 11.40
C LYS A 20 -19.03 -7.73 10.13
N LEU A 21 -18.61 -8.99 10.08
CA LEU A 21 -18.00 -9.59 8.91
C LEU A 21 -18.90 -9.53 7.66
N GLN A 22 -20.21 -9.80 7.83
CA GLN A 22 -21.17 -9.71 6.72
C GLN A 22 -21.36 -8.28 6.21
N ILE A 23 -21.29 -7.28 7.09
CA ILE A 23 -21.37 -5.86 6.71
C ILE A 23 -20.16 -5.50 5.86
N VAL A 24 -18.95 -5.85 6.30
CA VAL A 24 -17.70 -5.59 5.54
C VAL A 24 -17.78 -6.23 4.16
N LYS A 25 -18.15 -7.51 4.07
CA LYS A 25 -18.32 -8.20 2.78
C LYS A 25 -19.39 -7.54 1.89
N ALA A 26 -20.48 -7.07 2.49
CA ALA A 26 -21.53 -6.38 1.74
C ALA A 26 -21.04 -5.04 1.17
N CYS A 27 -20.21 -4.30 1.90
CA CYS A 27 -19.56 -3.09 1.43
C CYS A 27 -18.58 -3.37 0.28
N GLN A 28 -17.74 -4.38 0.41
CA GLN A 28 -16.78 -4.80 -0.62
C GLN A 28 -17.49 -5.28 -1.90
N ASN A 29 -18.60 -6.02 -1.78
CA ASN A 29 -19.38 -6.49 -2.92
C ASN A 29 -20.02 -5.39 -3.76
N ILE A 30 -20.17 -4.18 -3.20
CA ILE A 30 -20.66 -2.99 -3.92
C ILE A 30 -19.50 -2.26 -4.62
N GLY A 31 -18.24 -2.68 -4.39
CA GLY A 31 -17.05 -2.08 -4.96
C GLY A 31 -16.43 -0.97 -4.09
N ASN A 32 -16.83 -0.87 -2.81
CA ASN A 32 -16.20 0.05 -1.88
C ASN A 32 -14.91 -0.54 -1.32
N VAL A 33 -13.90 0.31 -1.13
CA VAL A 33 -12.71 0.01 -0.33
C VAL A 33 -13.06 0.25 1.13
N VAL A 34 -12.89 -0.76 1.98
CA VAL A 34 -13.39 -0.79 3.35
C VAL A 34 -12.23 -0.79 4.35
N GLY A 35 -12.08 0.29 5.11
CA GLY A 35 -11.26 0.32 6.31
C GLY A 35 -12.08 -0.15 7.52
N VAL A 36 -11.52 -1.04 8.32
CA VAL A 36 -12.19 -1.58 9.51
C VAL A 36 -11.34 -1.30 10.74
N THR A 37 -11.94 -0.66 11.74
CA THR A 37 -11.27 -0.41 13.03
C THR A 37 -11.91 -1.23 14.14
N GLY A 38 -11.12 -1.65 15.11
CA GLY A 38 -11.60 -2.36 16.29
C GLY A 38 -10.51 -2.55 17.34
N ASP A 39 -10.95 -2.80 18.57
CA ASP A 39 -10.12 -3.00 19.75
C ASP A 39 -10.30 -4.40 20.37
N GLY A 40 -11.45 -5.02 20.15
CA GLY A 40 -11.83 -6.30 20.78
C GLY A 40 -11.51 -7.53 19.93
N VAL A 41 -11.22 -8.66 20.59
CA VAL A 41 -11.01 -9.97 19.94
C VAL A 41 -12.14 -10.33 18.96
N ASN A 42 -13.36 -9.90 19.26
CA ASN A 42 -14.55 -10.12 18.42
C ASN A 42 -14.52 -9.38 17.07
N ASP A 43 -13.66 -8.38 16.94
CA ASP A 43 -13.52 -7.57 15.73
C ASP A 43 -12.45 -8.12 14.78
N SER A 44 -11.57 -8.97 15.26
CA SER A 44 -10.49 -9.60 14.49
C SER A 44 -10.93 -10.19 13.14
N PRO A 45 -12.05 -10.94 13.03
CA PRO A 45 -12.48 -11.47 11.74
C PRO A 45 -12.92 -10.38 10.75
N ALA A 46 -13.50 -9.29 11.25
CA ALA A 46 -13.91 -8.15 10.43
C ALA A 46 -12.71 -7.31 10.01
N ILE A 47 -11.76 -7.08 10.92
CA ILE A 47 -10.48 -6.38 10.67
C ILE A 47 -9.70 -7.10 9.59
N LYS A 48 -9.54 -8.41 9.70
CA LYS A 48 -8.82 -9.23 8.72
C LYS A 48 -9.52 -9.30 7.35
N GLN A 49 -10.84 -9.10 7.29
CA GLN A 49 -11.61 -9.10 6.04
C GLN A 49 -11.59 -7.73 5.35
N GLY A 50 -11.38 -6.65 6.08
CA GLY A 50 -11.27 -5.30 5.52
C GLY A 50 -10.15 -5.22 4.47
N ASP A 51 -10.23 -4.22 3.60
CA ASP A 51 -9.14 -3.92 2.67
C ASP A 51 -7.97 -3.25 3.43
N ILE A 52 -8.28 -2.58 4.54
CA ILE A 52 -7.32 -2.09 5.52
C ILE A 52 -7.88 -2.38 6.91
N GLY A 53 -7.22 -3.21 7.68
CA GLY A 53 -7.52 -3.48 9.08
C GLY A 53 -6.74 -2.54 10.00
N ILE A 54 -7.42 -1.89 10.94
CA ILE A 54 -6.82 -0.94 11.88
C ILE A 54 -7.11 -1.40 13.31
N SER A 55 -6.08 -1.58 14.12
CA SER A 55 -6.19 -1.90 15.55
C SER A 55 -5.73 -0.74 16.41
N MET A 56 -6.33 -0.63 17.60
CA MET A 56 -5.87 0.28 18.63
C MET A 56 -4.60 -0.25 19.30
N GLY A 57 -3.64 0.63 19.58
CA GLY A 57 -2.34 0.26 20.15
C GLY A 57 -2.39 0.05 21.66
N ILE A 58 -3.14 0.89 22.37
CA ILE A 58 -3.27 0.85 23.85
C ILE A 58 -4.40 -0.08 24.26
N SER A 59 -5.62 0.14 23.73
CA SER A 59 -6.82 -0.62 24.08
C SER A 59 -6.99 -1.90 23.27
N GLY A 60 -6.29 -2.04 22.14
CA GLY A 60 -6.41 -3.19 21.24
C GLY A 60 -5.83 -4.47 21.84
N SER A 61 -6.55 -5.58 21.70
CA SER A 61 -6.07 -6.91 22.08
C SER A 61 -4.95 -7.39 21.14
N ASP A 62 -4.08 -8.29 21.64
CA ASP A 62 -3.00 -8.87 20.81
C ASP A 62 -3.55 -9.54 19.55
N VAL A 63 -4.71 -10.17 19.64
CA VAL A 63 -5.38 -10.81 18.50
C VAL A 63 -5.83 -9.82 17.44
N THR A 64 -6.27 -8.62 17.84
CA THR A 64 -6.63 -7.56 16.88
C THR A 64 -5.39 -6.93 16.26
N LYS A 65 -4.32 -6.77 17.02
CA LYS A 65 -3.04 -6.27 16.53
C LYS A 65 -2.42 -7.19 15.49
N ASP A 66 -2.48 -8.49 15.72
CA ASP A 66 -1.99 -9.51 14.78
C ASP A 66 -2.84 -9.62 13.50
N ALA A 67 -4.11 -9.22 13.59
CA ALA A 67 -5.03 -9.25 12.45
C ALA A 67 -5.03 -7.96 11.63
N ALA A 68 -4.47 -6.87 12.17
CA ALA A 68 -4.52 -5.54 11.57
C ALA A 68 -3.30 -5.25 10.69
N ASP A 69 -3.51 -4.45 9.65
CA ASP A 69 -2.46 -3.92 8.79
C ASP A 69 -1.81 -2.66 9.37
N MET A 70 -2.56 -1.92 10.20
CA MET A 70 -2.14 -0.68 10.84
C MET A 70 -2.47 -0.70 12.34
N ILE A 71 -1.57 -0.19 13.17
CA ILE A 71 -1.76 -0.05 14.61
C ILE A 71 -1.63 1.43 15.00
N LEU A 72 -2.69 1.98 15.62
CA LEU A 72 -2.69 3.36 16.13
C LEU A 72 -2.07 3.41 17.50
N LEU A 73 -0.86 3.91 17.63
CA LEU A 73 -0.10 3.90 18.88
C LEU A 73 -0.73 4.73 20.00
N ASN A 74 -1.44 5.80 19.67
CA ASN A 74 -2.09 6.73 20.60
C ASN A 74 -3.61 6.54 20.74
N ASP A 75 -4.18 5.53 20.10
CA ASP A 75 -5.63 5.27 20.04
C ASP A 75 -6.47 6.48 19.57
N ASP A 76 -5.85 7.41 18.83
CA ASP A 76 -6.54 8.57 18.29
C ASP A 76 -7.03 8.32 16.87
N PHE A 77 -8.34 8.44 16.67
CA PHE A 77 -8.98 8.30 15.36
C PHE A 77 -8.49 9.34 14.34
N SER A 78 -8.05 10.52 14.77
CA SER A 78 -7.49 11.54 13.87
C SER A 78 -6.26 11.03 13.14
N SER A 79 -5.45 10.19 13.79
CA SER A 79 -4.27 9.56 13.20
C SER A 79 -4.58 8.66 12.00
N ILE A 80 -5.82 8.23 11.81
CA ILE A 80 -6.23 7.52 10.58
C ILE A 80 -6.16 8.45 9.37
N VAL A 81 -6.57 9.70 9.53
CA VAL A 81 -6.52 10.70 8.46
C VAL A 81 -5.07 10.98 8.07
N ASP A 82 -4.20 11.16 9.07
CA ASP A 82 -2.76 11.33 8.86
C ASP A 82 -2.16 10.11 8.15
N GLY A 83 -2.58 8.90 8.54
CA GLY A 83 -2.18 7.66 7.89
C GLY A 83 -2.61 7.58 6.42
N VAL A 84 -3.80 8.06 6.08
CA VAL A 84 -4.29 8.12 4.68
C VAL A 84 -3.49 9.16 3.89
N GLU A 85 -3.17 10.31 4.47
CA GLU A 85 -2.36 11.35 3.85
C GLU A 85 -0.96 10.83 3.54
N GLU A 86 -0.29 10.23 4.53
CA GLU A 86 1.04 9.63 4.34
C GLU A 86 1.02 8.47 3.33
N GLY A 87 -0.03 7.65 3.33
CA GLY A 87 -0.20 6.58 2.35
C GLY A 87 -0.31 7.11 0.91
N ARG A 88 -1.03 8.21 0.69
CA ARG A 88 -1.11 8.88 -0.62
C ARG A 88 0.24 9.44 -1.05
N LYS A 89 0.96 10.08 -0.15
CA LYS A 89 2.31 10.60 -0.39
C LYS A 89 3.27 9.48 -0.80
N ILE A 90 3.30 8.36 -0.05
CA ILE A 90 4.11 7.20 -0.39
C ILE A 90 3.77 6.68 -1.78
N PHE A 91 2.48 6.60 -2.13
CA PHE A 91 2.04 6.12 -3.44
C PHE A 91 2.48 7.05 -4.59
N ASP A 92 2.41 8.37 -4.38
CA ASP A 92 2.87 9.32 -5.38
C ASP A 92 4.40 9.30 -5.55
N ASN A 93 5.14 9.17 -4.47
CA ASN A 93 6.60 9.01 -4.52
C ASN A 93 6.99 7.67 -5.17
N LEU A 94 6.23 6.59 -4.91
CA LEU A 94 6.42 5.31 -5.60
C LEU A 94 6.23 5.45 -7.11
N LYS A 95 5.20 6.17 -7.57
CA LYS A 95 5.01 6.45 -9.01
C LYS A 95 6.21 7.19 -9.60
N LYS A 96 6.68 8.25 -8.94
CA LYS A 96 7.87 9.01 -9.39
C LYS A 96 9.08 8.08 -9.51
N THR A 97 9.33 7.25 -8.50
CA THR A 97 10.43 6.28 -8.48
C THR A 97 10.32 5.26 -9.60
N ILE A 98 9.13 4.70 -9.83
CA ILE A 98 8.90 3.74 -10.93
C ILE A 98 9.16 4.39 -12.29
N VAL A 99 8.65 5.61 -12.53
CA VAL A 99 8.88 6.33 -13.78
C VAL A 99 10.37 6.59 -13.99
N TYR A 100 11.09 7.01 -12.95
CA TYR A 100 12.53 7.20 -12.99
C TYR A 100 13.26 5.90 -13.39
N LEU A 101 12.98 4.80 -12.68
CA LEU A 101 13.62 3.50 -12.94
C LEU A 101 13.33 2.97 -14.36
N LEU A 102 12.09 3.11 -14.82
CA LEU A 102 11.72 2.68 -16.17
C LEU A 102 12.45 3.52 -17.24
N THR A 103 12.57 4.82 -17.02
CA THR A 103 13.26 5.72 -17.95
C THR A 103 14.76 5.43 -18.00
N SER A 104 15.39 5.20 -16.85
CA SER A 104 16.79 4.83 -16.73
C SER A 104 17.07 3.49 -17.45
N ASN A 105 16.31 2.45 -17.14
CA ASN A 105 16.45 1.13 -17.75
C ASN A 105 16.21 1.14 -19.27
N MET A 106 15.31 1.99 -19.77
CA MET A 106 15.12 2.15 -21.21
C MET A 106 16.38 2.66 -21.92
N THR A 107 17.12 3.55 -21.29
CA THR A 107 18.38 4.06 -21.83
C THR A 107 19.44 2.96 -21.92
N GLU A 108 19.45 2.02 -20.98
CA GLU A 108 20.38 0.88 -20.97
C GLU A 108 20.06 -0.18 -22.03
N ILE A 109 18.79 -0.33 -22.43
CA ILE A 109 18.34 -1.29 -23.44
C ILE A 109 18.85 -0.91 -24.86
N TRP A 110 18.96 0.39 -25.18
CA TRP A 110 19.33 0.87 -26.51
C TRP A 110 20.67 0.34 -27.02
N PRO A 111 21.76 0.31 -26.24
CA PRO A 111 23.03 -0.27 -26.67
C PRO A 111 22.93 -1.75 -27.05
N PHE A 112 22.08 -2.53 -26.36
CA PHE A 112 21.86 -3.94 -26.70
C PHE A 112 21.05 -4.10 -27.98
N ILE A 113 20.06 -3.27 -28.22
CA ILE A 113 19.32 -3.27 -29.49
C ILE A 113 20.26 -2.92 -30.64
N ALA A 114 21.12 -1.92 -30.47
CA ALA A 114 22.14 -1.53 -31.48
C ALA A 114 23.12 -2.67 -31.74
N LEU A 115 23.59 -3.41 -30.71
CA LEU A 115 24.44 -4.57 -30.86
C LEU A 115 23.79 -5.64 -31.74
N VAL A 116 22.51 -5.97 -31.46
CA VAL A 116 21.81 -7.03 -32.21
C VAL A 116 21.55 -6.62 -33.67
N LEU A 117 21.12 -5.36 -33.90
CA LEU A 117 20.74 -4.87 -35.22
C LEU A 117 21.94 -4.52 -36.10
N LEU A 118 22.98 -3.94 -35.52
CA LEU A 118 24.14 -3.43 -36.26
C LEU A 118 25.38 -4.35 -36.17
N GLN A 119 25.27 -5.45 -35.42
CA GLN A 119 26.38 -6.40 -35.16
C GLN A 119 27.67 -5.71 -34.63
N ILE A 120 27.49 -4.66 -33.81
CA ILE A 120 28.58 -3.93 -33.17
C ILE A 120 29.02 -4.71 -31.92
N PRO A 121 30.34 -4.79 -31.62
CA PRO A 121 30.82 -5.47 -30.40
C PRO A 121 30.28 -4.80 -29.15
N LEU A 122 30.06 -5.59 -28.09
CA LEU A 122 29.51 -5.11 -26.77
C LEU A 122 30.36 -3.92 -26.27
N PRO A 123 29.75 -2.73 -26.12
CA PRO A 123 30.47 -1.54 -25.67
C PRO A 123 30.77 -1.55 -24.17
N LEU A 124 30.01 -2.33 -23.38
CA LEU A 124 30.11 -2.39 -21.93
C LEU A 124 30.14 -3.83 -21.44
N SER A 125 31.06 -4.13 -20.49
CA SER A 125 31.02 -5.42 -19.82
C SER A 125 29.91 -5.51 -18.81
N ASN A 126 29.43 -6.73 -18.49
CA ASN A 126 28.39 -6.98 -17.51
C ASN A 126 28.68 -6.36 -16.13
N ILE A 127 29.96 -6.28 -15.75
CA ILE A 127 30.42 -5.69 -14.48
C ILE A 127 30.17 -4.17 -14.49
N PHE A 128 30.51 -3.50 -15.60
CA PHE A 128 30.28 -2.05 -15.72
C PHE A 128 28.78 -1.72 -15.72
N MET A 129 27.94 -2.53 -16.38
CA MET A 129 26.49 -2.38 -16.32
C MET A 129 25.97 -2.49 -14.87
N LEU A 130 26.43 -3.50 -14.15
CA LEU A 130 26.03 -3.67 -12.74
C LEU A 130 26.47 -2.47 -11.88
N CYS A 131 27.68 -1.95 -12.08
CA CYS A 131 28.16 -0.77 -11.37
C CYS A 131 27.35 0.48 -11.70
N ILE A 132 26.93 0.65 -12.94
CA ILE A 132 26.06 1.76 -13.36
C ILE A 132 24.70 1.64 -12.69
N CYS A 133 24.01 0.49 -12.82
CA CYS A 133 22.71 0.26 -12.20
C CYS A 133 22.74 0.52 -10.68
N VAL A 134 23.72 -0.02 -9.97
CA VAL A 134 23.85 0.15 -8.53
C VAL A 134 24.19 1.60 -8.16
N GLY A 135 25.11 2.23 -8.91
CA GLY A 135 25.60 3.56 -8.58
C GLY A 135 24.66 4.70 -8.98
N THR A 136 23.98 4.58 -10.13
CA THR A 136 23.17 5.66 -10.68
C THR A 136 21.67 5.51 -10.39
N ASP A 137 21.15 4.30 -10.21
CA ASP A 137 19.71 4.08 -10.08
C ASP A 137 19.25 4.01 -8.63
N ILE A 138 20.03 3.38 -7.74
CA ILE A 138 19.61 3.18 -6.35
C ILE A 138 19.54 4.50 -5.56
N TYR A 139 20.56 5.35 -5.66
CA TYR A 139 20.61 6.59 -4.86
C TYR A 139 19.50 7.59 -5.22
N PRO A 140 19.26 7.92 -6.51
CA PRO A 140 18.16 8.80 -6.87
C PRO A 140 16.78 8.19 -6.58
N ALA A 141 16.61 6.87 -6.78
CA ALA A 141 15.36 6.18 -6.47
C ALA A 141 15.03 6.27 -4.97
N LEU A 142 16.02 6.09 -4.09
CA LEU A 142 15.87 6.28 -2.64
C LEU A 142 15.53 7.74 -2.30
N SER A 143 16.19 8.71 -2.93
CA SER A 143 15.92 10.13 -2.72
C SER A 143 14.47 10.49 -3.08
N LEU A 144 13.97 9.99 -4.21
CA LEU A 144 12.58 10.19 -4.64
C LEU A 144 11.57 9.53 -3.72
N ALA A 145 11.93 8.39 -3.10
CA ALA A 145 11.07 7.69 -2.15
C ALA A 145 10.83 8.49 -0.85
N TYR A 146 11.80 9.34 -0.45
CA TYR A 146 11.77 10.17 0.75
C TYR A 146 11.39 11.63 0.49
N GLU A 147 10.97 11.97 -0.74
CA GLU A 147 10.58 13.35 -1.08
C GLU A 147 9.33 13.77 -0.29
N GLU A 148 9.36 14.97 0.26
CA GLU A 148 8.19 15.59 0.88
C GLU A 148 7.15 15.97 -0.18
N ALA A 149 5.86 15.88 0.20
CA ALA A 149 4.76 16.16 -0.72
C ALA A 149 4.58 17.65 -0.99
#